data_a1e0e529ff80aa19a30d60853f635c1d
#
_entry.id   a1e0e529ff80aa19a30d60853f635c1d
#
_cell.length_a   1.000
_cell.length_b   1.000
_cell.length_c   1.000
_cell.angle_alpha   90.00
_cell.angle_beta   90.00
_cell.angle_gamma   90.00
#
_symmetry.space_group_name_H-M   'P 1'
#
loop_
_entity.id
_entity.type
_entity.pdbx_description
1 polymer ?
#
loop_
_entity_poly.entity_id
_entity_poly.type
_entity_poly.pdbx_seq_one_letter_code
_entity_poly.pdbx_strand_id
1 'polypeptide(L)'
;MNETYAFIEAEKTTHGVAFLCRLLKVARSSFYAWLAEAKPRAARRAADQALVHEITVIHVGSRQTYGVPRVHAELRRLGRAVNRKRVARLMREHGIQGVTRRKRRSLTRADKKARPAPDLIGREFHAEMPGTKLVGDITALPTGEGWLYLACWLDLATREVAGYSMADHHRADLVIDALDMAHGRGGLQPGCVIHSDRGSEYTSARFQDRIRELELRQSCGRTGSCYDNAAAESFWALLKEEIGTRVWPDRATARADVFDFIETFYNRRRLRRHKVFGYLTPTETRQRHTLAA
;
A
#
# COMPACT_ATOMS: atom_id res chain seq x y z
N MET A 1 -20.43 2.63 -37.78
CA MET A 1 -19.50 3.16 -38.81
C MET A 1 -18.26 2.27 -39.02
N ASN A 2 -17.53 1.84 -37.98
CA ASN A 2 -16.38 0.95 -38.18
C ASN A 2 -16.71 -0.40 -38.82
N GLU A 3 -17.82 -1.01 -38.48
CA GLU A 3 -18.29 -2.26 -39.07
C GLU A 3 -18.67 -2.10 -40.54
N THR A 4 -19.32 -0.98 -40.89
CA THR A 4 -19.68 -0.66 -42.28
C THR A 4 -18.44 -0.54 -43.17
N TYR A 5 -17.39 0.12 -42.71
CA TYR A 5 -16.14 0.24 -43.47
C TYR A 5 -15.37 -1.08 -43.54
N ALA A 6 -15.41 -1.91 -42.49
CA ALA A 6 -14.82 -3.24 -42.50
C ALA A 6 -15.53 -4.15 -43.51
N PHE A 7 -16.87 -4.06 -43.62
CA PHE A 7 -17.64 -4.76 -44.63
C PHE A 7 -17.29 -4.32 -46.07
N ILE A 8 -17.18 -3.00 -46.31
CA ILE A 8 -16.74 -2.48 -47.60
C ILE A 8 -15.35 -2.99 -47.97
N GLU A 9 -14.43 -3.06 -47.01
CA GLU A 9 -13.08 -3.57 -47.24
C GLU A 9 -13.05 -5.07 -47.55
N ALA A 10 -13.91 -5.85 -46.91
CA ALA A 10 -14.04 -7.29 -47.20
C ALA A 10 -14.61 -7.55 -48.60
N GLU A 11 -15.62 -6.79 -49.01
CA GLU A 11 -16.35 -7.00 -50.24
C GLU A 11 -15.81 -6.21 -51.47
N LYS A 12 -14.78 -5.39 -51.31
CA LYS A 12 -14.26 -4.53 -52.39
C LYS A 12 -13.69 -5.27 -53.62
N THR A 13 -13.36 -6.53 -53.46
CA THR A 13 -12.92 -7.41 -54.56
C THR A 13 -14.06 -7.93 -55.42
N THR A 14 -15.25 -8.11 -54.83
CA THR A 14 -16.44 -8.61 -55.52
C THR A 14 -17.30 -7.47 -56.04
N HIS A 15 -17.36 -6.35 -55.33
CA HIS A 15 -18.17 -5.19 -55.67
C HIS A 15 -17.35 -3.90 -55.60
N GLY A 16 -17.53 -3.01 -56.58
CA GLY A 16 -16.79 -1.76 -56.61
C GLY A 16 -17.07 -0.88 -55.37
N VAL A 17 -16.01 -0.30 -54.76
CA VAL A 17 -16.11 0.57 -53.56
C VAL A 17 -17.15 1.67 -53.73
N ALA A 18 -17.26 2.27 -54.94
CA ALA A 18 -18.24 3.32 -55.21
C ALA A 18 -19.68 2.84 -55.06
N PHE A 19 -19.96 1.61 -55.49
CA PHE A 19 -21.27 0.97 -55.36
C PHE A 19 -21.60 0.69 -53.89
N LEU A 20 -20.68 0.04 -53.18
CA LEU A 20 -20.85 -0.29 -51.77
C LEU A 20 -21.04 0.97 -50.89
N CYS A 21 -20.26 1.99 -51.12
CA CYS A 21 -20.40 3.27 -50.39
C CYS A 21 -21.79 3.92 -50.63
N ARG A 22 -22.30 3.85 -51.86
CA ARG A 22 -23.63 4.38 -52.22
C ARG A 22 -24.72 3.59 -51.55
N LEU A 23 -24.63 2.22 -51.64
CA LEU A 23 -25.60 1.30 -51.04
C LEU A 23 -25.69 1.49 -49.52
N LEU A 24 -24.53 1.64 -48.84
CA LEU A 24 -24.45 1.76 -47.40
C LEU A 24 -24.54 3.23 -46.92
N LYS A 25 -24.78 4.18 -47.82
CA LYS A 25 -24.96 5.61 -47.57
C LYS A 25 -23.78 6.26 -46.81
N VAL A 26 -22.55 5.89 -47.19
CA VAL A 26 -21.32 6.44 -46.62
C VAL A 26 -20.48 7.18 -47.67
N ALA A 27 -19.78 8.23 -47.30
CA ALA A 27 -18.91 8.95 -48.24
C ALA A 27 -17.67 8.13 -48.59
N ARG A 28 -17.28 8.08 -49.86
CA ARG A 28 -16.08 7.41 -50.32
C ARG A 28 -14.81 7.95 -49.64
N SER A 29 -14.74 9.26 -49.50
CA SER A 29 -13.62 9.96 -48.80
C SER A 29 -13.45 9.44 -47.38
N SER A 30 -14.55 9.25 -46.65
CA SER A 30 -14.55 8.72 -45.28
C SER A 30 -14.06 7.27 -45.22
N PHE A 31 -14.43 6.42 -46.21
CA PHE A 31 -13.91 5.06 -46.32
C PHE A 31 -12.42 5.03 -46.57
N TYR A 32 -11.90 5.85 -47.52
CA TYR A 32 -10.46 5.89 -47.79
C TYR A 32 -9.67 6.49 -46.65
N ALA A 33 -10.20 7.50 -45.95
CA ALA A 33 -9.60 8.02 -44.74
C ALA A 33 -9.53 6.94 -43.64
N TRP A 34 -10.60 6.14 -43.46
CA TRP A 34 -10.61 5.02 -42.54
C TRP A 34 -9.59 3.94 -42.92
N LEU A 35 -9.43 3.66 -44.23
CA LEU A 35 -8.45 2.69 -44.74
C LEU A 35 -7.02 3.18 -44.52
N ALA A 36 -6.72 4.45 -44.78
CA ALA A 36 -5.43 5.06 -44.51
C ALA A 36 -5.05 5.00 -43.02
N GLU A 37 -6.03 5.07 -42.14
CA GLU A 37 -5.88 4.96 -40.69
C GLU A 37 -5.67 3.51 -40.20
N ALA A 38 -5.76 2.47 -41.08
CA ALA A 38 -5.72 1.08 -40.65
C ALA A 38 -4.38 0.71 -39.99
N LYS A 39 -3.25 1.08 -40.58
CA LYS A 39 -1.91 0.85 -40.02
C LYS A 39 -1.70 1.62 -38.70
N PRO A 40 -1.99 2.94 -38.61
CA PRO A 40 -1.94 3.65 -37.33
C PRO A 40 -2.85 3.06 -36.24
N ARG A 41 -4.04 2.59 -36.59
CA ARG A 41 -4.95 1.91 -35.62
C ARG A 41 -4.35 0.61 -35.13
N ALA A 42 -3.81 -0.22 -36.00
CA ALA A 42 -3.16 -1.48 -35.64
C ALA A 42 -1.94 -1.21 -34.72
N ALA A 43 -1.11 -0.24 -35.06
CA ALA A 43 0.02 0.15 -34.23
C ALA A 43 -0.40 0.65 -32.83
N ARG A 44 -1.47 1.47 -32.75
CA ARG A 44 -2.04 1.93 -31.47
C ARG A 44 -2.58 0.76 -30.63
N ARG A 45 -3.27 -0.22 -31.26
CA ARG A 45 -3.76 -1.42 -30.57
C ARG A 45 -2.61 -2.28 -30.05
N ALA A 46 -1.59 -2.51 -30.85
CA ALA A 46 -0.39 -3.24 -30.42
C ALA A 46 0.32 -2.54 -29.25
N ALA A 47 0.46 -1.21 -29.31
CA ALA A 47 1.01 -0.43 -28.22
C ALA A 47 0.14 -0.41 -26.95
N ASP A 48 -1.19 -0.49 -27.11
CA ASP A 48 -2.12 -0.64 -25.96
C ASP A 48 -1.99 -2.03 -25.34
N GLN A 49 -1.91 -3.08 -26.16
CA GLN A 49 -1.72 -4.47 -25.67
C GLN A 49 -0.39 -4.64 -24.92
N ALA A 50 0.70 -4.11 -25.45
CA ALA A 50 1.99 -4.12 -24.77
C ALA A 50 1.91 -3.39 -23.41
N LEU A 51 1.25 -2.23 -23.37
CA LEU A 51 1.07 -1.49 -22.14
C LEU A 51 0.17 -2.22 -21.14
N VAL A 52 -0.87 -2.90 -21.59
CA VAL A 52 -1.72 -3.74 -20.73
C VAL A 52 -0.92 -4.86 -20.10
N HIS A 53 -0.01 -5.49 -20.84
CA HIS A 53 0.87 -6.51 -20.29
C HIS A 53 1.74 -5.93 -19.16
N GLU A 54 2.41 -4.79 -19.39
CA GLU A 54 3.20 -4.09 -18.37
C GLU A 54 2.36 -3.73 -17.12
N ILE A 55 1.15 -3.19 -17.33
CA ILE A 55 0.20 -2.89 -16.25
C ILE A 55 -0.15 -4.14 -15.46
N THR A 56 -0.41 -5.26 -16.13
CA THR A 56 -0.75 -6.55 -15.49
C THR A 56 0.42 -7.07 -14.66
N VAL A 57 1.65 -7.03 -15.18
CA VAL A 57 2.86 -7.43 -14.45
C VAL A 57 3.02 -6.59 -13.18
N ILE A 58 2.88 -5.27 -13.28
CA ILE A 58 2.95 -4.36 -12.13
C ILE A 58 1.84 -4.68 -11.12
N HIS A 59 0.61 -4.91 -11.61
CA HIS A 59 -0.54 -5.20 -10.74
C HIS A 59 -0.37 -6.54 -10.00
N VAL A 60 0.05 -7.59 -10.68
CA VAL A 60 0.34 -8.90 -10.07
C VAL A 60 1.51 -8.78 -9.08
N GLY A 61 2.60 -8.12 -9.47
CA GLY A 61 3.76 -7.90 -8.60
C GLY A 61 3.45 -7.06 -7.36
N SER A 62 2.38 -6.26 -7.40
CA SER A 62 1.85 -5.50 -6.25
C SER A 62 0.78 -6.28 -5.45
N ARG A 63 0.72 -7.59 -5.57
CA ARG A 63 -0.32 -8.45 -4.94
C ARG A 63 -1.75 -8.03 -5.32
N GLN A 64 -1.93 -7.55 -6.53
CA GLN A 64 -3.20 -7.05 -7.08
C GLN A 64 -3.79 -5.85 -6.31
N THR A 65 -2.98 -5.10 -5.56
CA THR A 65 -3.45 -3.99 -4.73
C THR A 65 -3.33 -2.62 -5.39
N TYR A 66 -2.48 -2.48 -6.41
CA TYR A 66 -2.25 -1.18 -7.05
C TYR A 66 -3.40 -0.76 -7.96
N GLY A 67 -3.99 0.41 -7.64
CA GLY A 67 -4.87 1.13 -8.55
C GLY A 67 -4.10 2.08 -9.47
N VAL A 68 -4.82 2.78 -10.35
CA VAL A 68 -4.27 3.70 -11.37
C VAL A 68 -3.14 4.61 -10.88
N PRO A 69 -3.21 5.28 -9.70
CA PRO A 69 -2.14 6.18 -9.29
C PRO A 69 -0.79 5.49 -9.07
N ARG A 70 -0.79 4.29 -8.46
CA ARG A 70 0.44 3.54 -8.17
C ARG A 70 0.98 2.82 -9.40
N VAL A 71 0.11 2.23 -10.23
CA VAL A 71 0.49 1.65 -11.52
C VAL A 71 1.16 2.70 -12.42
N HIS A 72 0.56 3.90 -12.51
CA HIS A 72 1.16 5.00 -13.28
C HIS A 72 2.50 5.47 -12.71
N ALA A 73 2.63 5.52 -11.37
CA ALA A 73 3.89 5.89 -10.72
C ALA A 73 4.99 4.84 -11.01
N GLU A 74 4.65 3.56 -10.95
CA GLU A 74 5.59 2.46 -11.24
C GLU A 74 6.03 2.46 -12.71
N LEU A 75 5.11 2.64 -13.65
CA LEU A 75 5.44 2.81 -15.07
C LEU A 75 6.46 3.95 -15.29
N ARG A 76 6.26 5.09 -14.60
CA ARG A 76 7.22 6.20 -14.67
C ARG A 76 8.60 5.84 -14.10
N ARG A 77 8.67 5.08 -13.01
CA ARG A 77 9.93 4.57 -12.42
C ARG A 77 10.67 3.66 -13.39
N LEU A 78 9.92 2.87 -14.18
CA LEU A 78 10.45 2.03 -15.25
C LEU A 78 10.77 2.82 -16.55
N GLY A 79 10.78 4.15 -16.50
CA GLY A 79 11.09 5.01 -17.64
C GLY A 79 9.97 5.15 -18.68
N ARG A 80 8.75 4.66 -18.38
CA ARG A 80 7.62 4.72 -19.31
C ARG A 80 6.83 6.02 -19.16
N ALA A 81 6.98 6.93 -20.12
CA ALA A 81 6.21 8.18 -20.22
C ALA A 81 4.81 7.90 -20.80
N VAL A 82 3.84 7.58 -19.94
CA VAL A 82 2.45 7.27 -20.33
C VAL A 82 1.48 8.22 -19.65
N ASN A 83 0.45 8.65 -20.37
CA ASN A 83 -0.60 9.49 -19.80
C ASN A 83 -1.47 8.68 -18.80
N ARG A 84 -1.70 9.24 -17.60
CA ARG A 84 -2.51 8.62 -16.55
C ARG A 84 -3.94 8.25 -17.02
N LYS A 85 -4.54 9.07 -17.91
CA LYS A 85 -5.88 8.78 -18.46
C LYS A 85 -5.85 7.52 -19.34
N ARG A 86 -4.75 7.28 -20.09
CA ARG A 86 -4.57 6.05 -20.89
C ARG A 86 -4.45 4.83 -19.98
N VAL A 87 -3.66 4.90 -18.92
CA VAL A 87 -3.55 3.84 -17.91
C VAL A 87 -4.91 3.53 -17.29
N ALA A 88 -5.66 4.57 -16.88
CA ALA A 88 -6.99 4.40 -16.29
C ALA A 88 -7.99 3.74 -17.24
N ARG A 89 -7.96 4.10 -18.53
CA ARG A 89 -8.80 3.49 -19.55
C ARG A 89 -8.49 2.01 -19.72
N LEU A 90 -7.22 1.67 -19.92
CA LEU A 90 -6.78 0.29 -20.14
C LEU A 90 -7.06 -0.60 -18.92
N MET A 91 -6.78 -0.12 -17.72
CA MET A 91 -7.12 -0.86 -16.49
C MET A 91 -8.61 -1.16 -16.40
N ARG A 92 -9.47 -0.20 -16.71
CA ARG A 92 -10.94 -0.39 -16.72
C ARG A 92 -11.40 -1.36 -17.80
N GLU A 93 -10.88 -1.26 -19.04
CA GLU A 93 -11.21 -2.13 -20.16
C GLU A 93 -10.83 -3.60 -19.88
N HIS A 94 -9.78 -3.83 -19.11
CA HIS A 94 -9.28 -5.17 -18.75
C HIS A 94 -9.66 -5.61 -17.33
N GLY A 95 -10.60 -4.91 -16.66
CA GLY A 95 -11.08 -5.31 -15.33
C GLY A 95 -10.03 -5.24 -14.21
N ILE A 96 -8.91 -4.53 -14.42
CA ILE A 96 -7.83 -4.41 -13.44
C ILE A 96 -8.21 -3.34 -12.40
N GLN A 97 -8.45 -3.74 -11.17
CA GLN A 97 -8.89 -2.86 -10.08
C GLN A 97 -7.95 -2.96 -8.87
N GLY A 98 -7.57 -1.82 -8.32
CA GLY A 98 -6.83 -1.77 -7.05
C GLY A 98 -7.77 -1.87 -5.86
N VAL A 99 -7.21 -2.26 -4.71
CA VAL A 99 -7.96 -2.41 -3.46
C VAL A 99 -8.32 -1.04 -2.87
N THR A 100 -9.57 -0.89 -2.43
CA THR A 100 -10.08 0.33 -1.77
C THR A 100 -10.41 0.02 -0.31
N ARG A 101 -9.87 0.81 0.62
CA ARG A 101 -10.10 0.63 2.06
C ARG A 101 -11.57 0.84 2.43
N ARG A 102 -12.17 -0.15 3.11
CA ARG A 102 -13.42 0.03 3.85
C ARG A 102 -13.11 0.30 5.32
N LYS A 103 -13.71 1.35 5.92
CA LYS A 103 -13.59 1.64 7.36
C LYS A 103 -14.21 0.50 8.20
N ARG A 104 -13.45 -0.08 9.14
CA ARG A 104 -13.93 -1.04 10.16
C ARG A 104 -13.76 -0.43 11.55
N ARG A 105 -14.58 -0.90 12.53
CA ARG A 105 -14.54 -0.45 13.93
C ARG A 105 -13.39 -1.11 14.71
N SER A 106 -12.79 -0.37 15.67
CA SER A 106 -11.72 -0.83 16.56
C SER A 106 -12.27 -1.73 17.70
N LEU A 107 -11.42 -2.64 18.23
CA LEU A 107 -11.76 -3.68 19.22
C LEU A 107 -10.98 -3.57 20.54
N THR A 108 -10.21 -2.50 20.79
CA THR A 108 -9.37 -2.38 21.99
C THR A 108 -10.13 -1.88 23.22
N ARG A 109 -9.82 -2.44 24.42
CA ARG A 109 -10.32 -1.98 25.73
C ARG A 109 -9.17 -1.35 26.52
N ALA A 110 -9.36 -0.10 26.96
CA ALA A 110 -8.37 0.62 27.75
C ALA A 110 -8.33 0.15 29.22
N ASP A 111 -7.13 0.05 29.80
CA ASP A 111 -6.96 -0.15 31.25
C ASP A 111 -7.28 1.16 32.01
N LYS A 112 -8.28 1.13 32.88
CA LYS A 112 -8.76 2.27 33.64
C LYS A 112 -7.93 2.59 34.88
N LYS A 113 -7.01 1.71 35.33
CA LYS A 113 -6.28 1.81 36.60
C LYS A 113 -4.83 2.32 36.44
N ALA A 114 -4.24 2.23 35.27
CA ALA A 114 -2.87 2.68 35.03
C ALA A 114 -2.78 4.20 34.93
N ARG A 115 -1.71 4.82 35.50
CA ARG A 115 -1.37 6.22 35.24
C ARG A 115 -0.70 6.29 33.85
N PRO A 116 -1.37 6.80 32.82
CA PRO A 116 -0.82 6.82 31.49
C PRO A 116 0.20 7.93 31.33
N ALA A 117 1.18 7.71 30.45
CA ALA A 117 2.06 8.77 29.96
C ALA A 117 1.26 9.87 29.25
N PRO A 118 1.77 11.12 29.21
CA PRO A 118 1.09 12.21 28.52
C PRO A 118 0.98 11.97 27.02
N ASP A 119 -0.03 12.54 26.39
CA ASP A 119 -0.14 12.54 24.92
C ASP A 119 0.82 13.58 24.33
N LEU A 120 1.96 13.11 23.79
CA LEU A 120 3.00 13.96 23.18
C LEU A 120 2.80 14.10 21.66
N ILE A 121 1.82 13.42 21.07
CA ILE A 121 1.54 13.46 19.63
C ILE A 121 0.39 14.43 19.31
N GLY A 122 -0.62 14.53 20.17
CA GLY A 122 -1.74 15.46 19.99
C GLY A 122 -2.48 15.27 18.66
N ARG A 123 -2.58 14.02 18.16
CA ARG A 123 -3.12 13.66 16.84
C ARG A 123 -2.29 14.14 15.64
N GLU A 124 -1.11 14.66 15.83
CA GLU A 124 -0.17 14.98 14.75
C GLU A 124 0.61 13.73 14.32
N PHE A 125 -0.03 12.88 13.50
CA PHE A 125 0.58 11.65 12.98
C PHE A 125 1.54 11.93 11.82
N HIS A 126 2.42 12.90 12.01
CA HIS A 126 3.51 13.21 11.10
C HIS A 126 4.78 13.51 11.90
N ALA A 127 5.91 13.12 11.35
CA ALA A 127 7.22 13.52 11.85
C ALA A 127 8.05 14.04 10.68
N GLU A 128 8.87 15.03 10.92
CA GLU A 128 9.75 15.63 9.91
C GLU A 128 10.96 14.72 9.65
N MET A 129 11.47 14.08 10.71
CA MET A 129 12.65 13.23 10.65
C MET A 129 12.33 11.79 11.03
N PRO A 130 12.90 10.79 10.31
CA PRO A 130 12.83 9.39 10.67
C PRO A 130 13.34 9.12 12.08
N GLY A 131 12.71 8.18 12.79
CA GLY A 131 13.14 7.75 14.11
C GLY A 131 12.83 8.71 15.24
N THR A 132 12.08 9.79 15.01
CA THR A 132 11.73 10.77 16.05
C THR A 132 10.36 10.51 16.70
N LYS A 133 9.42 9.93 15.96
CA LYS A 133 8.08 9.58 16.46
C LYS A 133 7.66 8.23 15.86
N LEU A 134 7.40 7.24 16.71
CA LEU A 134 6.83 5.94 16.32
C LEU A 134 5.45 5.76 16.93
N VAL A 135 4.58 5.02 16.23
CA VAL A 135 3.32 4.55 16.78
C VAL A 135 3.30 3.04 16.80
N GLY A 136 2.85 2.48 17.93
CA GLY A 136 2.73 1.04 18.12
C GLY A 136 1.30 0.60 18.31
N ASP A 137 1.03 -0.64 17.92
CA ASP A 137 -0.24 -1.32 18.16
C ASP A 137 -0.08 -2.83 18.02
N ILE A 138 -1.06 -3.59 18.52
CA ILE A 138 -1.11 -5.04 18.43
C ILE A 138 -2.33 -5.45 17.61
N THR A 139 -2.15 -6.45 16.76
CA THR A 139 -3.25 -7.13 16.09
C THR A 139 -3.19 -8.63 16.30
N ALA A 140 -4.33 -9.31 16.19
CA ALA A 140 -4.42 -10.76 16.26
C ALA A 140 -4.73 -11.34 14.87
N LEU A 141 -4.04 -12.42 14.51
CA LEU A 141 -4.19 -13.18 13.29
C LEU A 141 -4.70 -14.58 13.63
N PRO A 142 -5.82 -15.04 13.06
CA PRO A 142 -6.37 -16.36 13.36
C PRO A 142 -5.59 -17.46 12.65
N THR A 143 -5.20 -18.51 13.40
CA THR A 143 -4.58 -19.72 12.85
C THR A 143 -5.29 -20.98 13.35
N GLY A 144 -5.05 -22.12 12.71
CA GLY A 144 -5.56 -23.40 13.15
C GLY A 144 -5.04 -23.82 14.54
N GLU A 145 -3.93 -23.22 14.99
CA GLU A 145 -3.33 -23.43 16.32
C GLU A 145 -3.76 -22.38 17.35
N GLY A 146 -4.73 -21.51 17.01
CA GLY A 146 -5.17 -20.40 17.84
C GLY A 146 -4.63 -19.04 17.34
N TRP A 147 -4.66 -18.03 18.19
CA TRP A 147 -4.24 -16.68 17.80
C TRP A 147 -2.72 -16.55 17.70
N LEU A 148 -2.25 -15.86 16.66
CA LEU A 148 -0.91 -15.28 16.56
C LEU A 148 -1.06 -13.77 16.73
N TYR A 149 -0.41 -13.21 17.76
CA TYR A 149 -0.38 -11.77 18.00
C TYR A 149 0.82 -11.15 17.31
N LEU A 150 0.61 -10.03 16.65
CA LEU A 150 1.62 -9.24 15.98
C LEU A 150 1.62 -7.84 16.57
N ALA A 151 2.74 -7.45 17.19
CA ALA A 151 3.02 -6.06 17.56
C ALA A 151 3.93 -5.42 16.53
N CYS A 152 3.75 -4.14 16.21
CA CYS A 152 4.70 -3.40 15.40
C CYS A 152 4.81 -1.93 15.80
N TRP A 153 5.97 -1.35 15.46
CA TRP A 153 6.28 0.07 15.58
C TRP A 153 6.44 0.68 14.21
N LEU A 154 5.58 1.63 13.88
CA LEU A 154 5.52 2.32 12.61
C LEU A 154 6.12 3.72 12.76
N ASP A 155 7.14 4.04 11.98
CA ASP A 155 7.74 5.36 11.90
C ASP A 155 6.80 6.37 11.23
N LEU A 156 6.55 7.51 11.88
CA LEU A 156 5.59 8.50 11.38
C LEU A 156 6.12 9.37 10.24
N ALA A 157 7.43 9.48 10.05
CA ALA A 157 8.02 10.19 8.92
C ALA A 157 7.98 9.34 7.65
N THR A 158 8.50 8.12 7.74
CA THR A 158 8.67 7.23 6.58
C THR A 158 7.50 6.29 6.34
N ARG A 159 6.73 5.98 7.41
CA ARG A 159 5.75 4.90 7.46
C ARG A 159 6.37 3.51 7.31
N GLU A 160 7.64 3.38 7.56
CA GLU A 160 8.32 2.10 7.65
C GLU A 160 7.89 1.37 8.91
N VAL A 161 7.69 0.06 8.83
CA VAL A 161 7.63 -0.79 10.02
C VAL A 161 9.07 -0.94 10.51
N ALA A 162 9.41 -0.15 11.53
CA ALA A 162 10.76 -0.09 12.08
C ALA A 162 11.12 -1.36 12.86
N GLY A 163 10.14 -1.93 13.58
CA GLY A 163 10.28 -3.18 14.29
C GLY A 163 8.95 -3.86 14.51
N TYR A 164 8.97 -5.18 14.64
CA TYR A 164 7.79 -6.00 14.92
C TYR A 164 8.17 -7.29 15.62
N SER A 165 7.23 -7.88 16.32
CA SER A 165 7.37 -9.19 16.97
C SER A 165 6.07 -9.97 16.89
N MET A 166 6.17 -11.31 16.93
CA MET A 166 5.00 -12.19 16.87
C MET A 166 5.07 -13.28 17.95
N ALA A 167 4.00 -13.45 18.72
CA ALA A 167 3.89 -14.46 19.76
C ALA A 167 2.48 -15.09 19.79
N ASP A 168 2.34 -16.18 20.53
CA ASP A 168 1.05 -16.81 20.83
C ASP A 168 0.31 -16.15 22.00
N HIS A 169 0.86 -15.06 22.52
CA HIS A 169 0.33 -14.25 23.61
C HIS A 169 0.51 -12.77 23.32
N HIS A 170 -0.24 -11.90 24.03
CA HIS A 170 -0.12 -10.43 23.92
C HIS A 170 0.36 -9.80 25.24
N ARG A 171 1.40 -10.36 25.86
CA ARG A 171 2.06 -9.79 27.05
C ARG A 171 3.01 -8.66 26.67
N ALA A 172 3.50 -7.92 27.69
CA ALA A 172 4.43 -6.81 27.50
C ALA A 172 5.70 -7.18 26.70
N ASP A 173 6.17 -8.43 26.84
CA ASP A 173 7.33 -8.94 26.08
C ASP A 173 7.16 -8.76 24.57
N LEU A 174 5.94 -9.01 24.05
CA LEU A 174 5.67 -8.87 22.63
C LEU A 174 5.96 -7.45 22.10
N VAL A 175 5.56 -6.43 22.83
CA VAL A 175 5.78 -5.02 22.41
C VAL A 175 7.20 -4.56 22.66
N ILE A 176 7.88 -5.12 23.68
CA ILE A 176 9.29 -4.90 23.99
C ILE A 176 10.17 -5.49 22.89
N ASP A 177 9.97 -6.76 22.51
CA ASP A 177 10.73 -7.42 21.45
C ASP A 177 10.60 -6.65 20.11
N ALA A 178 9.39 -6.14 19.82
CA ALA A 178 9.17 -5.30 18.65
C ALA A 178 9.94 -3.97 18.73
N LEU A 179 10.03 -3.37 19.92
CA LEU A 179 10.78 -2.13 20.17
C LEU A 179 12.29 -2.37 20.10
N ASP A 180 12.76 -3.47 20.65
CA ASP A 180 14.17 -3.88 20.62
C ASP A 180 14.64 -4.13 19.18
N MET A 181 13.79 -4.74 18.36
CA MET A 181 14.06 -4.86 16.92
C MET A 181 14.19 -3.47 16.26
N ALA A 182 13.28 -2.54 16.56
CA ALA A 182 13.35 -1.18 16.00
C ALA A 182 14.62 -0.43 16.45
N HIS A 183 15.02 -0.57 17.70
CA HIS A 183 16.23 0.02 18.25
C HIS A 183 17.49 -0.64 17.64
N GLY A 184 17.54 -1.97 17.61
CA GLY A 184 18.68 -2.73 17.09
C GLY A 184 18.97 -2.49 15.60
N ARG A 185 17.96 -2.06 14.84
CA ARG A 185 18.12 -1.62 13.44
C ARG A 185 18.76 -0.22 13.32
N GLY A 186 19.05 0.47 14.42
CA GLY A 186 19.69 1.79 14.44
C GLY A 186 18.81 2.93 13.90
N GLY A 187 17.50 2.71 13.85
CA GLY A 187 16.57 3.64 13.23
C GLY A 187 15.94 4.67 14.17
N LEU A 188 16.23 4.61 15.48
CA LEU A 188 15.65 5.51 16.50
C LEU A 188 16.61 6.63 16.85
N GLN A 189 16.08 7.85 16.91
CA GLN A 189 16.83 9.01 17.41
C GLN A 189 16.75 9.07 18.93
N PRO A 190 17.77 9.60 19.63
CA PRO A 190 17.70 9.88 21.06
C PRO A 190 16.44 10.70 21.41
N GLY A 191 15.72 10.30 22.46
CA GLY A 191 14.46 10.93 22.84
C GLY A 191 13.28 10.70 21.91
N CYS A 192 13.35 9.69 21.03
CA CYS A 192 12.25 9.31 20.15
C CYS A 192 10.95 9.08 20.94
N VAL A 193 9.86 9.63 20.44
CA VAL A 193 8.53 9.48 21.05
C VAL A 193 7.92 8.15 20.59
N ILE A 194 7.62 7.28 21.54
CA ILE A 194 6.99 5.98 21.36
C ILE A 194 5.54 6.09 21.80
N HIS A 195 4.63 6.17 20.84
CA HIS A 195 3.20 6.36 21.07
C HIS A 195 2.38 5.10 20.86
N SER A 196 1.46 4.84 21.76
CA SER A 196 0.54 3.70 21.69
C SER A 196 -0.82 4.06 22.27
N ASP A 197 -1.76 3.12 22.23
CA ASP A 197 -2.96 3.16 23.06
C ASP A 197 -2.60 2.89 24.54
N ARG A 198 -3.62 2.81 25.40
CA ARG A 198 -3.46 2.53 26.84
C ARG A 198 -3.65 1.06 27.17
N GLY A 199 -3.26 0.16 26.26
CA GLY A 199 -3.27 -1.27 26.53
C GLY A 199 -2.37 -1.62 27.72
N SER A 200 -2.71 -2.69 28.44
CA SER A 200 -1.96 -3.18 29.60
C SER A 200 -0.49 -3.47 29.27
N GLU A 201 -0.22 -3.88 28.05
CA GLU A 201 1.09 -4.21 27.52
C GLU A 201 2.00 -2.98 27.52
N TYR A 202 1.46 -1.82 27.10
CA TYR A 202 2.17 -0.54 27.00
C TYR A 202 2.24 0.22 28.32
N THR A 203 1.33 -0.07 29.26
CA THR A 203 1.31 0.59 30.59
C THR A 203 2.02 -0.22 31.67
N SER A 204 2.55 -1.41 31.33
CA SER A 204 3.28 -2.28 32.23
C SER A 204 4.58 -1.63 32.72
N ALA A 205 4.98 -1.91 33.97
CA ALA A 205 6.26 -1.44 34.53
C ALA A 205 7.43 -1.88 33.65
N ARG A 206 7.42 -3.13 33.16
CA ARG A 206 8.48 -3.69 32.32
C ARG A 206 8.67 -2.94 31.00
N PHE A 207 7.57 -2.53 30.35
CA PHE A 207 7.66 -1.70 29.13
C PHE A 207 8.18 -0.29 29.46
N GLN A 208 7.74 0.31 30.58
CA GLN A 208 8.21 1.62 31.02
C GLN A 208 9.70 1.60 31.38
N ASP A 209 10.18 0.52 32.02
CA ASP A 209 11.61 0.33 32.32
C ASP A 209 12.41 0.27 31.01
N ARG A 210 11.94 -0.52 30.03
CA ARG A 210 12.63 -0.61 28.74
C ARG A 210 12.68 0.72 27.99
N ILE A 211 11.61 1.52 28.01
CA ILE A 211 11.58 2.87 27.44
C ILE A 211 12.66 3.75 28.08
N ARG A 212 12.83 3.66 29.42
CA ARG A 212 13.87 4.44 30.17
C ARG A 212 15.28 3.97 29.83
N GLU A 213 15.52 2.66 29.78
CA GLU A 213 16.81 2.06 29.40
C GLU A 213 17.27 2.50 28.00
N LEU A 214 16.33 2.63 27.06
CA LEU A 214 16.60 3.06 25.69
C LEU A 214 16.60 4.59 25.52
N GLU A 215 16.46 5.36 26.60
CA GLU A 215 16.39 6.83 26.60
C GLU A 215 15.29 7.40 25.67
N LEU A 216 14.15 6.67 25.59
CA LEU A 216 13.01 7.04 24.76
C LEU A 216 11.94 7.78 25.60
N ARG A 217 10.95 8.34 24.91
CA ARG A 217 9.85 9.08 25.54
C ARG A 217 8.52 8.38 25.26
N GLN A 218 7.88 7.91 26.33
CA GLN A 218 6.57 7.28 26.19
C GLN A 218 5.46 8.32 25.98
N SER A 219 4.54 8.00 25.10
CA SER A 219 3.32 8.76 24.84
C SER A 219 2.13 7.83 24.73
N CYS A 220 0.99 8.19 25.33
CA CYS A 220 -0.23 7.41 25.26
C CYS A 220 -1.39 8.27 24.77
N GLY A 221 -2.23 7.71 23.89
CA GLY A 221 -3.47 8.31 23.43
C GLY A 221 -4.45 8.61 24.58
N ARG A 222 -5.46 9.43 24.32
CA ARG A 222 -6.49 9.78 25.31
C ARG A 222 -7.46 8.64 25.52
N THR A 223 -8.07 8.56 26.68
CA THR A 223 -9.07 7.52 26.98
C THR A 223 -10.29 7.64 26.08
N GLY A 224 -10.66 6.55 25.39
CA GLY A 224 -11.91 6.46 24.62
C GLY A 224 -11.90 7.07 23.23
N SER A 225 -10.73 7.49 22.72
CA SER A 225 -10.60 8.01 21.36
C SER A 225 -9.88 7.03 20.43
N CYS A 226 -10.64 6.41 19.53
CA CYS A 226 -10.08 5.58 18.45
C CYS A 226 -9.26 6.39 17.42
N TYR A 227 -9.32 7.71 17.47
CA TYR A 227 -8.56 8.58 16.54
C TYR A 227 -7.10 8.78 16.97
N ASP A 228 -6.75 8.41 18.19
CA ASP A 228 -5.43 8.69 18.75
C ASP A 228 -4.35 7.68 18.28
N ASN A 229 -4.73 6.62 17.53
CA ASN A 229 -3.81 5.66 16.89
C ASN A 229 -4.09 5.43 15.39
N ALA A 230 -4.65 6.42 14.71
CA ALA A 230 -5.11 6.31 13.32
C ALA A 230 -4.02 5.85 12.33
N ALA A 231 -2.73 6.09 12.62
CA ALA A 231 -1.65 5.65 11.74
C ALA A 231 -1.41 4.13 11.82
N ALA A 232 -1.42 3.55 13.03
CA ALA A 232 -1.31 2.11 13.22
C ALA A 232 -2.57 1.38 12.73
N GLU A 233 -3.78 1.91 13.03
CA GLU A 233 -5.04 1.37 12.48
C GLU A 233 -5.03 1.33 10.95
N SER A 234 -4.49 2.38 10.33
CA SER A 234 -4.33 2.46 8.87
C SER A 234 -3.39 1.39 8.34
N PHE A 235 -2.33 1.05 9.05
CA PHE A 235 -1.41 -0.02 8.70
C PHE A 235 -2.07 -1.40 8.84
N TRP A 236 -2.78 -1.66 9.96
CA TRP A 236 -3.48 -2.92 10.16
C TRP A 236 -4.58 -3.18 9.13
N ALA A 237 -5.34 -2.16 8.77
CA ALA A 237 -6.32 -2.28 7.70
C ALA A 237 -5.65 -2.70 6.40
N LEU A 238 -4.50 -2.10 6.07
CA LEU A 238 -3.73 -2.43 4.90
C LEU A 238 -3.18 -3.86 4.94
N LEU A 239 -2.55 -4.26 6.04
CA LEU A 239 -2.03 -5.61 6.23
C LEU A 239 -3.13 -6.64 6.02
N LYS A 240 -4.28 -6.48 6.70
CA LYS A 240 -5.43 -7.39 6.56
C LYS A 240 -6.03 -7.42 5.17
N GLU A 241 -5.99 -6.32 4.41
CA GLU A 241 -6.45 -6.29 3.02
C GLU A 241 -5.49 -7.03 2.09
N GLU A 242 -4.18 -6.89 2.30
CA GLU A 242 -3.16 -7.39 1.37
C GLU A 242 -2.71 -8.83 1.66
N ILE A 243 -2.64 -9.27 2.92
CA ILE A 243 -2.38 -10.70 3.25
C ILE A 243 -3.67 -11.52 3.45
N GLY A 244 -4.83 -10.84 3.43
CA GLY A 244 -6.14 -11.44 3.60
C GLY A 244 -6.57 -11.59 5.06
N THR A 245 -7.86 -11.89 5.23
CA THR A 245 -8.50 -12.19 6.53
C THR A 245 -8.72 -13.69 6.69
N ARG A 246 -7.90 -14.53 6.04
CA ARG A 246 -7.97 -15.98 6.10
C ARG A 246 -7.54 -16.50 7.47
N VAL A 247 -7.97 -17.71 7.79
CA VAL A 247 -7.38 -18.48 8.88
C VAL A 247 -6.18 -19.23 8.31
N TRP A 248 -4.98 -19.00 8.89
CA TRP A 248 -3.78 -19.72 8.48
C TRP A 248 -3.79 -21.14 9.04
N PRO A 249 -3.19 -22.14 8.35
CA PRO A 249 -3.12 -23.50 8.86
C PRO A 249 -2.47 -23.57 10.24
N ASP A 250 -1.35 -22.87 10.40
CA ASP A 250 -0.53 -22.83 11.59
C ASP A 250 0.12 -21.45 11.79
N ARG A 251 0.75 -21.24 12.95
CA ARG A 251 1.44 -20.00 13.29
C ARG A 251 2.72 -19.80 12.48
N ALA A 252 3.39 -20.86 12.06
CA ALA A 252 4.62 -20.75 11.27
C ALA A 252 4.33 -20.18 9.88
N THR A 253 3.29 -20.67 9.21
CA THR A 253 2.82 -20.13 7.92
C THR A 253 2.39 -18.66 8.05
N ALA A 254 1.65 -18.31 9.11
CA ALA A 254 1.25 -16.92 9.37
C ALA A 254 2.47 -16.00 9.59
N ARG A 255 3.49 -16.47 10.33
CA ARG A 255 4.75 -15.73 10.53
C ARG A 255 5.49 -15.49 9.23
N ALA A 256 5.60 -16.50 8.36
CA ALA A 256 6.26 -16.39 7.07
C ALA A 256 5.54 -15.36 6.16
N ASP A 257 4.21 -15.39 6.10
CA ASP A 257 3.42 -14.45 5.31
C ASP A 257 3.55 -13.00 5.82
N VAL A 258 3.52 -12.80 7.15
CA VAL A 258 3.72 -11.48 7.76
C VAL A 258 5.12 -10.97 7.51
N PHE A 259 6.14 -11.84 7.65
CA PHE A 259 7.54 -11.50 7.35
C PHE A 259 7.69 -11.05 5.90
N ASP A 260 7.21 -11.85 4.94
CA ASP A 260 7.28 -11.53 3.52
C ASP A 260 6.51 -10.22 3.21
N PHE A 261 5.34 -10.04 3.84
CA PHE A 261 4.60 -8.80 3.67
C PHE A 261 5.36 -7.58 4.16
N ILE A 262 5.93 -7.60 5.37
CA ILE A 262 6.60 -6.45 5.97
C ILE A 262 7.95 -6.19 5.29
N GLU A 263 8.82 -7.22 5.23
CA GLU A 263 10.22 -7.04 4.81
C GLU A 263 10.37 -6.95 3.30
N THR A 264 9.66 -7.82 2.57
CA THR A 264 9.85 -7.92 1.13
C THR A 264 8.97 -6.94 0.38
N PHE A 265 7.71 -6.78 0.80
CA PHE A 265 6.75 -5.99 0.05
C PHE A 265 6.52 -4.60 0.64
N TYR A 266 6.03 -4.50 1.90
CA TYR A 266 5.57 -3.23 2.46
C TYR A 266 6.69 -2.19 2.57
N ASN A 267 7.80 -2.54 3.22
CA ASN A 267 8.91 -1.61 3.43
C ASN A 267 9.68 -1.29 2.14
N ARG A 268 9.87 -2.28 1.24
CA ARG A 268 10.83 -2.20 0.13
C ARG A 268 10.22 -2.04 -1.26
N ARG A 269 8.95 -2.43 -1.47
CA ARG A 269 8.31 -2.40 -2.81
C ARG A 269 7.07 -1.56 -2.87
N ARG A 270 6.33 -1.48 -1.76
CA ARG A 270 5.04 -0.81 -1.75
C ARG A 270 5.18 0.69 -1.86
N LEU A 271 4.76 1.26 -2.99
CA LEU A 271 4.78 2.69 -3.21
C LEU A 271 3.74 3.42 -2.35
N ARG A 272 4.17 4.49 -1.72
CA ARG A 272 3.35 5.43 -0.98
C ARG A 272 3.61 6.85 -1.47
N ARG A 273 2.55 7.67 -1.55
CA ARG A 273 2.72 9.08 -1.88
C ARG A 273 3.24 9.84 -0.65
N HIS A 274 4.46 10.34 -0.73
CA HIS A 274 5.02 11.30 0.21
C HIS A 274 4.68 12.72 -0.23
N LYS A 275 4.48 13.66 0.73
CA LYS A 275 4.09 15.04 0.41
C LYS A 275 5.14 15.77 -0.44
N VAL A 276 6.42 15.57 -0.11
CA VAL A 276 7.56 16.25 -0.75
C VAL A 276 8.15 15.41 -1.89
N PHE A 277 8.45 14.14 -1.61
CA PHE A 277 9.25 13.28 -2.50
C PHE A 277 8.43 12.53 -3.57
N GLY A 278 7.10 12.64 -3.58
CA GLY A 278 6.26 11.92 -4.51
C GLY A 278 6.06 10.45 -4.12
N TYR A 279 6.06 9.52 -5.08
CA TYR A 279 5.85 8.09 -4.81
C TYR A 279 7.18 7.40 -4.52
N LEU A 280 7.38 7.02 -3.26
CA LEU A 280 8.53 6.26 -2.75
C LEU A 280 8.05 5.10 -1.88
N THR A 281 8.91 4.11 -1.69
CA THR A 281 8.72 3.10 -0.64
C THR A 281 9.09 3.69 0.73
N PRO A 282 8.65 3.08 1.84
CA PRO A 282 9.09 3.49 3.18
C PRO A 282 10.62 3.55 3.32
N THR A 283 11.32 2.50 2.87
CA THR A 283 12.80 2.43 2.91
C THR A 283 13.45 3.53 2.07
N GLU A 284 12.98 3.78 0.84
CA GLU A 284 13.48 4.89 0.00
C GLU A 284 13.23 6.25 0.64
N THR A 285 12.09 6.41 1.32
CA THR A 285 11.78 7.64 2.05
C THR A 285 12.80 7.87 3.17
N ARG A 286 13.17 6.82 3.94
CA ARG A 286 14.23 6.91 4.96
C ARG A 286 15.56 7.31 4.35
N GLN A 287 15.98 6.64 3.27
CA GLN A 287 17.23 6.95 2.57
C GLN A 287 17.28 8.40 2.08
N ARG A 288 16.18 8.95 1.57
CA ARG A 288 16.09 10.35 1.15
C ARG A 288 16.31 11.33 2.28
N HIS A 289 15.78 11.05 3.46
CA HIS A 289 16.03 11.88 4.66
C HIS A 289 17.49 11.81 5.09
N THR A 290 18.13 10.63 5.06
CA THR A 290 19.55 10.48 5.39
C THR A 290 20.46 11.23 4.43
N LEU A 291 20.12 11.30 3.14
CA LEU A 291 20.90 12.02 2.13
C LEU A 291 20.67 13.55 2.16
N ALA A 292 19.61 14.01 2.81
CA ALA A 292 19.25 15.43 2.90
C ALA A 292 19.69 16.08 4.25
N ALA A 293 20.14 15.25 5.21
CA ALA A 293 20.69 15.68 6.52
C ALA A 293 22.21 15.81 6.45
#